data_d926e5a6766bb034c242802d257caf50
#
_entry.id   d926e5a6766bb034c242802d257caf50
#
_cell.length_a   1.000
_cell.length_b   1.000
_cell.length_c   1.000
_cell.angle_alpha   90.00
_cell.angle_beta   90.00
_cell.angle_gamma   90.00
#
_symmetry.space_group_name_H-M   'P 1'
#
loop_
_entity.id
_entity.type
_entity.pdbx_description
1 polymer ?
#
loop_
_entity_poly.entity_id
_entity_poly.type
_entity_poly.pdbx_seq_one_letter_code
_entity_poly.pdbx_strand_id
1 'polypeptide(L)'
;MLLNRGIRVPPNQKEIIMKGISKKRVFVTGATQGIGRAVTKRFLEEGASVLLTDVVSDTVINDTVDSLEDRFPGLAFGKRVDITDEKQIIAGFEYMKDALGGCDILINNAGINRRHPSHLFTASDFDQVLAVNLRGAFLCSREALKLFVDQGSGIILNNSSNHEMIPKPEFLAYSVSKGGLGNLTRTLALEYCDRGIRVNAVAPGATITPINASWKDDPVIRKQVESHIPLGRSASPEEIAGVFAFLASDDAAYITGQTLYVDGGLTLHTDFKNNWSS
;
A
#
# COMPACT_ATOMS: atom_id res chain seq x y z
N MET A 1 -19.72 -8.83 38.19
CA MET A 1 -18.33 -9.13 38.63
C MET A 1 -17.73 -10.10 37.60
N LEU A 2 -17.23 -9.59 36.47
CA LEU A 2 -16.66 -10.41 35.40
C LEU A 2 -15.13 -10.29 35.53
N LEU A 3 -14.50 -11.41 35.82
CA LEU A 3 -13.08 -11.57 36.05
C LEU A 3 -12.30 -11.28 34.74
N ASN A 4 -11.50 -10.24 34.81
CA ASN A 4 -10.50 -9.88 33.78
C ASN A 4 -9.38 -10.94 33.80
N ARG A 5 -9.50 -11.98 32.99
CA ARG A 5 -8.41 -12.95 32.77
C ARG A 5 -7.41 -12.33 31.79
N GLY A 6 -6.41 -11.66 32.34
CA GLY A 6 -5.25 -11.23 31.56
C GLY A 6 -4.59 -12.46 30.92
N ILE A 7 -4.57 -12.47 29.61
CA ILE A 7 -3.79 -13.44 28.81
C ILE A 7 -2.32 -13.15 29.10
N ARG A 8 -1.68 -14.03 29.89
CA ARG A 8 -0.20 -14.00 30.06
C ARG A 8 0.42 -14.52 28.79
N VAL A 9 1.05 -13.63 28.03
CA VAL A 9 1.93 -14.00 26.92
C VAL A 9 3.19 -14.64 27.52
N PRO A 10 3.59 -15.86 27.13
CA PRO A 10 4.78 -16.49 27.67
C PRO A 10 6.03 -15.75 27.21
N PRO A 11 7.08 -15.56 28.07
CA PRO A 11 8.33 -14.94 27.70
C PRO A 11 9.17 -15.97 26.92
N ASN A 12 9.04 -16.02 25.61
CA ASN A 12 9.92 -16.66 24.61
C ASN A 12 9.13 -17.00 23.33
N GLN A 13 8.27 -16.15 22.84
CA GLN A 13 7.86 -16.26 21.45
C GLN A 13 8.99 -15.68 20.59
N LYS A 14 9.76 -16.56 19.90
CA LYS A 14 10.41 -16.16 18.65
C LYS A 14 9.35 -15.43 17.84
N GLU A 15 9.59 -14.16 17.53
CA GLU A 15 8.71 -13.41 16.64
C GLU A 15 8.47 -14.30 15.42
N ILE A 16 7.21 -14.65 15.15
CA ILE A 16 6.86 -15.46 13.98
C ILE A 16 7.00 -14.54 12.79
N ILE A 17 8.17 -14.57 12.15
CA ILE A 17 8.45 -13.88 10.90
C ILE A 17 7.68 -14.60 9.79
N MET A 18 7.00 -13.87 8.94
CA MET A 18 6.31 -14.45 7.78
C MET A 18 7.31 -15.09 6.83
N LYS A 19 7.03 -16.34 6.42
CA LYS A 19 7.93 -17.07 5.50
C LYS A 19 8.01 -16.36 4.15
N GLY A 20 9.22 -16.37 3.56
CA GLY A 20 9.44 -15.87 2.20
C GLY A 20 9.73 -14.39 2.11
N ILE A 21 9.71 -13.60 3.22
CA ILE A 21 9.99 -12.15 3.20
C ILE A 21 11.42 -11.83 3.61
N SER A 22 11.97 -12.57 4.57
CA SER A 22 13.34 -12.34 5.05
C SER A 22 14.35 -12.34 3.90
N LYS A 23 15.27 -11.37 3.90
CA LYS A 23 16.28 -11.11 2.87
C LYS A 23 15.73 -10.68 1.49
N LYS A 24 14.43 -10.46 1.34
CA LYS A 24 13.87 -9.89 0.12
C LYS A 24 14.21 -8.39 -0.01
N ARG A 25 14.33 -7.95 -1.24
CA ARG A 25 14.63 -6.57 -1.61
C ARG A 25 13.32 -5.90 -2.06
N VAL A 26 12.89 -4.92 -1.31
CA VAL A 26 11.56 -4.31 -1.44
C VAL A 26 11.68 -2.86 -1.89
N PHE A 27 11.00 -2.48 -2.96
CA PHE A 27 10.86 -1.09 -3.43
C PHE A 27 9.49 -0.58 -3.00
N VAL A 28 9.43 0.51 -2.22
CA VAL A 28 8.18 1.10 -1.74
C VAL A 28 8.05 2.54 -2.20
N THR A 29 6.95 2.91 -2.89
CA THR A 29 6.67 4.28 -3.31
C THR A 29 5.79 5.02 -2.29
N GLY A 30 6.01 6.35 -2.09
CA GLY A 30 5.26 7.14 -1.12
C GLY A 30 5.47 6.65 0.31
N ALA A 31 6.73 6.39 0.69
CA ALA A 31 7.09 5.59 1.85
C ALA A 31 7.43 6.39 3.12
N THR A 32 7.42 7.73 3.05
CA THR A 32 7.82 8.56 4.20
C THR A 32 6.73 8.73 5.25
N GLN A 33 5.47 8.45 4.94
CA GLN A 33 4.32 8.65 5.82
C GLN A 33 3.20 7.62 5.60
N GLY A 34 2.22 7.62 6.50
CA GLY A 34 0.97 6.85 6.37
C GLY A 34 1.19 5.34 6.15
N ILE A 35 0.44 4.76 5.24
CA ILE A 35 0.51 3.31 4.92
C ILE A 35 1.90 2.95 4.39
N GLY A 36 2.51 3.75 3.52
CA GLY A 36 3.82 3.46 2.95
C GLY A 36 4.92 3.35 4.01
N ARG A 37 4.91 4.24 5.03
CA ARG A 37 5.84 4.15 6.15
C ARG A 37 5.59 2.91 7.02
N ALA A 38 4.32 2.58 7.28
CA ALA A 38 3.97 1.39 8.04
C ALA A 38 4.37 0.10 7.30
N VAL A 39 4.16 0.05 5.98
CA VAL A 39 4.61 -1.04 5.11
C VAL A 39 6.14 -1.17 5.15
N THR A 40 6.87 -0.06 4.96
CA THR A 40 8.34 -0.05 5.08
C THR A 40 8.79 -0.67 6.40
N LYS A 41 8.25 -0.17 7.52
CA LYS A 41 8.59 -0.67 8.85
C LYS A 41 8.26 -2.16 9.00
N ARG A 42 7.08 -2.60 8.54
CA ARG A 42 6.68 -3.99 8.62
C ARG A 42 7.61 -4.91 7.84
N PHE A 43 8.02 -4.56 6.63
CA PHE A 43 8.93 -5.39 5.84
C PHE A 43 10.34 -5.44 6.44
N LEU A 44 10.81 -4.36 7.07
CA LEU A 44 12.04 -4.37 7.86
C LEU A 44 11.93 -5.30 9.07
N GLU A 45 10.80 -5.31 9.78
CA GLU A 45 10.51 -6.25 10.89
C GLU A 45 10.52 -7.71 10.42
N GLU A 46 10.11 -7.98 9.19
CA GLU A 46 10.18 -9.32 8.57
C GLU A 46 11.57 -9.66 8.04
N GLY A 47 12.58 -8.79 8.20
CA GLY A 47 13.97 -9.03 7.80
C GLY A 47 14.25 -8.79 6.31
N ALA A 48 13.43 -8.00 5.63
CA ALA A 48 13.69 -7.54 4.27
C ALA A 48 14.60 -6.30 4.27
N SER A 49 15.30 -6.06 3.15
CA SER A 49 15.93 -4.79 2.86
C SER A 49 14.97 -3.92 2.05
N VAL A 50 14.76 -2.67 2.46
CA VAL A 50 13.74 -1.80 1.86
C VAL A 50 14.36 -0.52 1.29
N LEU A 51 14.14 -0.28 -0.01
CA LEU A 51 14.33 1.04 -0.61
C LEU A 51 13.00 1.81 -0.48
N LEU A 52 12.95 2.75 0.43
CA LEU A 52 11.84 3.68 0.57
C LEU A 52 12.03 4.85 -0.41
N THR A 53 11.00 5.17 -1.18
CA THR A 53 11.03 6.30 -2.12
C THR A 53 9.85 7.22 -1.91
N ASP A 54 10.08 8.51 -2.13
CA ASP A 54 9.03 9.53 -2.06
C ASP A 54 9.42 10.75 -2.91
N VAL A 55 8.48 11.67 -3.15
CA VAL A 55 8.70 12.92 -3.88
C VAL A 55 9.21 14.06 -2.99
N VAL A 56 9.14 13.88 -1.68
CA VAL A 56 9.60 14.86 -0.68
C VAL A 56 11.10 15.15 -0.78
N SER A 57 11.60 16.15 -0.04
CA SER A 57 13.02 16.49 -0.06
C SER A 57 13.92 15.35 0.43
N ASP A 58 15.16 15.33 -0.03
CA ASP A 58 16.17 14.35 0.42
C ASP A 58 16.36 14.38 1.93
N THR A 59 16.24 15.55 2.57
CA THR A 59 16.29 15.69 4.03
C THR A 59 15.22 14.84 4.71
N VAL A 60 13.95 14.94 4.27
CA VAL A 60 12.85 14.14 4.86
C VAL A 60 13.04 12.65 4.63
N ILE A 61 13.60 12.27 3.46
CA ILE A 61 13.91 10.87 3.15
C ILE A 61 15.00 10.36 4.09
N ASN A 62 16.10 11.12 4.23
CA ASN A 62 17.22 10.75 5.10
C ASN A 62 16.78 10.66 6.56
N ASP A 63 16.06 11.66 7.09
CA ASP A 63 15.49 11.62 8.46
C ASP A 63 14.60 10.39 8.65
N THR A 64 13.87 9.98 7.60
CA THR A 64 13.04 8.76 7.65
C THR A 64 13.90 7.50 7.73
N VAL A 65 14.97 7.39 6.95
CA VAL A 65 15.94 6.28 7.01
C VAL A 65 16.60 6.23 8.39
N ASP A 66 17.16 7.37 8.85
CA ASP A 66 17.88 7.47 10.13
C ASP A 66 16.99 7.04 11.30
N SER A 67 15.70 7.38 11.27
CA SER A 67 14.72 6.94 12.28
C SER A 67 14.48 5.43 12.33
N LEU A 68 14.93 4.69 11.33
CA LEU A 68 14.79 3.23 11.23
C LEU A 68 16.11 2.51 11.52
N GLU A 69 17.26 3.22 11.39
CA GLU A 69 18.59 2.64 11.44
C GLU A 69 18.90 1.98 12.80
N ASP A 70 18.52 2.61 13.91
CA ASP A 70 18.76 2.07 15.26
C ASP A 70 18.11 0.69 15.48
N ARG A 71 16.97 0.47 14.81
CA ARG A 71 16.19 -0.75 14.96
C ARG A 71 16.48 -1.78 13.86
N PHE A 72 16.84 -1.31 12.67
CA PHE A 72 17.03 -2.13 11.46
C PHE A 72 18.33 -1.76 10.74
N PRO A 73 19.50 -1.95 11.38
CA PRO A 73 20.77 -1.46 10.89
C PRO A 73 21.10 -2.04 9.50
N GLY A 74 21.38 -1.15 8.54
CA GLY A 74 21.77 -1.51 7.18
C GLY A 74 20.67 -2.13 6.31
N LEU A 75 19.40 -2.09 6.73
CA LEU A 75 18.28 -2.64 5.96
C LEU A 75 17.41 -1.59 5.30
N ALA A 76 17.44 -0.33 5.77
CA ALA A 76 16.66 0.77 5.23
C ALA A 76 17.51 1.65 4.30
N PHE A 77 17.02 1.88 3.09
CA PHE A 77 17.65 2.75 2.08
C PHE A 77 16.64 3.79 1.63
N GLY A 78 17.10 4.98 1.28
CA GLY A 78 16.24 6.08 0.84
C GLY A 78 16.68 6.67 -0.49
N LYS A 79 15.70 7.03 -1.33
CA LYS A 79 15.95 7.78 -2.58
C LYS A 79 14.75 8.63 -2.94
N ARG A 80 15.00 9.88 -3.30
CA ARG A 80 13.96 10.72 -3.88
C ARG A 80 13.59 10.24 -5.27
N VAL A 81 12.28 9.95 -5.48
CA VAL A 81 11.72 9.54 -6.76
C VAL A 81 10.33 10.15 -6.92
N ASP A 82 10.17 11.00 -7.93
CA ASP A 82 8.85 11.40 -8.42
C ASP A 82 8.35 10.36 -9.42
N ILE A 83 7.31 9.62 -9.05
CA ILE A 83 6.75 8.54 -9.89
C ILE A 83 5.97 9.06 -11.11
N THR A 84 5.81 10.36 -11.27
CA THR A 84 5.29 10.96 -12.51
C THR A 84 6.39 11.16 -13.56
N ASP A 85 7.65 11.12 -13.15
CA ASP A 85 8.84 11.23 -14.00
C ASP A 85 9.47 9.85 -14.25
N GLU A 86 9.34 9.38 -15.47
CA GLU A 86 9.86 8.08 -15.90
C GLU A 86 11.38 7.94 -15.72
N LYS A 87 12.15 9.01 -15.92
CA LYS A 87 13.61 8.99 -15.74
C LYS A 87 14.00 8.78 -14.28
N GLN A 88 13.26 9.40 -13.36
CA GLN A 88 13.50 9.22 -11.92
C GLN A 88 13.13 7.80 -11.46
N ILE A 89 12.06 7.20 -12.02
CA ILE A 89 11.72 5.81 -11.75
C ILE A 89 12.86 4.89 -12.20
N ILE A 90 13.32 5.02 -13.45
CA ILE A 90 14.45 4.22 -13.97
C ILE A 90 15.67 4.36 -13.06
N ALA A 91 16.07 5.59 -12.72
CA ALA A 91 17.19 5.85 -11.82
C ALA A 91 16.97 5.30 -10.39
N GLY A 92 15.72 5.18 -9.96
CA GLY A 92 15.35 4.51 -8.70
C GLY A 92 15.63 3.00 -8.73
N PHE A 93 15.26 2.34 -9.82
CA PHE A 93 15.52 0.89 -10.00
C PHE A 93 17.01 0.59 -10.26
N GLU A 94 17.73 1.47 -10.97
CA GLU A 94 19.19 1.37 -11.10
C GLU A 94 19.86 1.46 -9.73
N TYR A 95 19.51 2.48 -8.94
CA TYR A 95 20.02 2.61 -7.56
C TYR A 95 19.71 1.37 -6.71
N MET A 96 18.50 0.81 -6.81
CA MET A 96 18.13 -0.41 -6.09
C MET A 96 18.99 -1.61 -6.51
N LYS A 97 19.28 -1.74 -7.80
CA LYS A 97 20.17 -2.78 -8.32
C LYS A 97 21.59 -2.62 -7.78
N ASP A 98 22.10 -1.39 -7.74
CA ASP A 98 23.47 -1.10 -7.28
C ASP A 98 23.60 -1.28 -5.75
N ALA A 99 22.62 -0.79 -4.97
CA ALA A 99 22.68 -0.80 -3.51
C ALA A 99 22.29 -2.16 -2.89
N LEU A 100 21.29 -2.86 -3.50
CA LEU A 100 20.71 -4.09 -2.93
C LEU A 100 20.89 -5.32 -3.84
N GLY A 101 21.45 -5.18 -5.03
CA GLY A 101 21.65 -6.29 -5.98
C GLY A 101 20.39 -6.69 -6.76
N GLY A 102 19.31 -5.91 -6.75
CA GLY A 102 18.06 -6.15 -7.50
C GLY A 102 16.79 -5.87 -6.71
N CYS A 103 15.65 -6.32 -7.23
CA CYS A 103 14.33 -6.15 -6.64
C CYS A 103 13.57 -7.48 -6.61
N ASP A 104 12.88 -7.79 -5.52
CA ASP A 104 12.03 -8.98 -5.39
C ASP A 104 10.55 -8.59 -5.22
N ILE A 105 10.28 -7.44 -4.61
CA ILE A 105 8.93 -6.99 -4.28
C ILE A 105 8.81 -5.50 -4.61
N LEU A 106 7.80 -5.14 -5.39
CA LEU A 106 7.39 -3.75 -5.62
C LEU A 106 6.10 -3.47 -4.86
N ILE A 107 6.07 -2.38 -4.08
CA ILE A 107 4.89 -1.83 -3.42
C ILE A 107 4.54 -0.49 -4.05
N ASN A 108 3.56 -0.44 -4.92
CA ASN A 108 2.96 0.78 -5.46
C ASN A 108 2.00 1.37 -4.43
N ASN A 109 2.52 2.24 -3.55
CA ASN A 109 1.72 2.85 -2.51
C ASN A 109 1.46 4.34 -2.72
N ALA A 110 2.33 5.06 -3.41
CA ALA A 110 2.15 6.49 -3.64
C ALA A 110 0.78 6.82 -4.26
N GLY A 111 0.13 7.84 -3.73
CA GLY A 111 -1.18 8.25 -4.21
C GLY A 111 -1.60 9.60 -3.66
N ILE A 112 -2.39 10.32 -4.45
CA ILE A 112 -2.99 11.60 -4.09
C ILE A 112 -4.49 11.60 -4.37
N ASN A 113 -5.19 12.55 -3.78
CA ASN A 113 -6.58 12.84 -4.08
C ASN A 113 -6.77 14.34 -4.33
N ARG A 114 -7.70 14.68 -5.22
CA ARG A 114 -8.27 16.01 -5.42
C ARG A 114 -9.79 15.89 -5.28
N ARG A 115 -10.39 16.82 -4.53
CA ARG A 115 -11.80 16.75 -4.20
C ARG A 115 -12.54 17.96 -4.80
N HIS A 116 -13.39 17.72 -5.79
CA HIS A 116 -14.24 18.72 -6.43
C HIS A 116 -15.54 18.09 -6.93
N PRO A 117 -16.65 18.82 -6.97
CA PRO A 117 -17.81 18.40 -7.74
C PRO A 117 -17.41 18.07 -9.18
N SER A 118 -17.92 16.97 -9.74
CA SER A 118 -17.41 16.44 -11.03
C SER A 118 -17.49 17.43 -12.19
N HIS A 119 -18.50 18.30 -12.22
CA HIS A 119 -18.67 19.33 -13.27
C HIS A 119 -17.71 20.53 -13.13
N LEU A 120 -17.01 20.64 -11.98
CA LEU A 120 -16.00 21.66 -11.71
C LEU A 120 -14.57 21.07 -11.70
N PHE A 121 -14.43 19.78 -11.95
CA PHE A 121 -13.14 19.10 -11.93
C PHE A 121 -12.32 19.56 -13.14
N THR A 122 -11.14 20.14 -12.91
CA THR A 122 -10.29 20.58 -14.00
C THR A 122 -9.59 19.37 -14.67
N ALA A 123 -9.29 19.49 -15.97
CA ALA A 123 -8.48 18.49 -16.66
C ALA A 123 -7.10 18.31 -15.99
N SER A 124 -6.49 19.41 -15.56
CA SER A 124 -5.18 19.37 -14.86
C SER A 124 -5.21 18.57 -13.56
N ASP A 125 -6.25 18.74 -12.72
CA ASP A 125 -6.38 17.98 -11.47
C ASP A 125 -6.66 16.50 -11.76
N PHE A 126 -7.47 16.21 -12.78
CA PHE A 126 -7.75 14.85 -13.23
C PHE A 126 -6.46 14.17 -13.69
N ASP A 127 -5.72 14.81 -14.60
CA ASP A 127 -4.47 14.29 -15.15
C ASP A 127 -3.41 14.08 -14.06
N GLN A 128 -3.31 15.01 -13.09
CA GLN A 128 -2.38 14.87 -11.98
C GLN A 128 -2.67 13.65 -11.10
N VAL A 129 -3.95 13.41 -10.77
CA VAL A 129 -4.34 12.24 -9.99
C VAL A 129 -4.04 10.95 -10.76
N LEU A 130 -4.36 10.89 -12.05
CA LEU A 130 -4.06 9.72 -12.88
C LEU A 130 -2.55 9.51 -13.07
N ALA A 131 -1.79 10.59 -13.25
CA ALA A 131 -0.33 10.54 -13.41
C ALA A 131 0.33 9.87 -12.19
N VAL A 132 -0.11 10.22 -10.97
CA VAL A 132 0.44 9.62 -9.74
C VAL A 132 -0.16 8.24 -9.49
N ASN A 133 -1.48 8.12 -9.38
CA ASN A 133 -2.13 6.92 -8.84
C ASN A 133 -2.14 5.74 -9.81
N LEU A 134 -2.13 5.98 -11.12
CA LEU A 134 -2.27 4.93 -12.13
C LEU A 134 -1.05 4.86 -13.06
N ARG A 135 -0.69 5.96 -13.74
CA ARG A 135 0.45 5.95 -14.66
C ARG A 135 1.77 5.68 -13.92
N GLY A 136 1.98 6.29 -12.74
CA GLY A 136 3.17 6.05 -11.92
C GLY A 136 3.28 4.60 -11.48
N ALA A 137 2.17 4.01 -11.00
CA ALA A 137 2.12 2.60 -10.64
C ALA A 137 2.41 1.68 -11.84
N PHE A 138 1.88 2.00 -13.03
CA PHE A 138 2.22 1.28 -14.27
C PHE A 138 3.71 1.37 -14.59
N LEU A 139 4.30 2.55 -14.57
CA LEU A 139 5.71 2.76 -14.88
C LEU A 139 6.63 2.01 -13.91
N CYS A 140 6.36 2.09 -12.59
CA CYS A 140 7.11 1.33 -11.59
C CYS A 140 6.95 -0.18 -11.81
N SER A 141 5.73 -0.66 -12.10
CA SER A 141 5.48 -2.07 -12.38
C SER A 141 6.24 -2.54 -13.62
N ARG A 142 6.30 -1.74 -14.68
CA ARG A 142 7.05 -2.05 -15.90
C ARG A 142 8.55 -2.22 -15.61
N GLU A 143 9.15 -1.32 -14.83
CA GLU A 143 10.58 -1.44 -14.50
C GLU A 143 10.85 -2.63 -13.57
N ALA A 144 9.98 -2.92 -12.61
CA ALA A 144 10.06 -4.12 -11.79
C ALA A 144 9.94 -5.40 -12.62
N LEU A 145 8.99 -5.45 -13.55
CA LEU A 145 8.76 -6.62 -14.43
C LEU A 145 9.96 -6.94 -15.31
N LYS A 146 10.73 -5.95 -15.78
CA LYS A 146 11.98 -6.21 -16.51
C LYS A 146 12.95 -7.06 -15.67
N LEU A 147 13.08 -6.75 -14.39
CA LEU A 147 13.93 -7.53 -13.46
C LEU A 147 13.30 -8.88 -13.13
N PHE A 148 11.99 -8.91 -12.85
CA PHE A 148 11.28 -10.11 -12.42
C PHE A 148 11.23 -11.19 -13.50
N VAL A 149 11.06 -10.79 -14.77
CA VAL A 149 11.07 -11.72 -15.91
C VAL A 149 12.44 -12.39 -16.04
N ASP A 150 13.53 -11.62 -15.93
CA ASP A 150 14.89 -12.15 -16.04
C ASP A 150 15.23 -13.10 -14.85
N GLN A 151 14.72 -12.80 -13.65
CA GLN A 151 14.97 -13.63 -12.45
C GLN A 151 13.96 -14.78 -12.26
N GLY A 152 12.88 -14.85 -13.07
CA GLY A 152 11.84 -15.88 -13.00
C GLY A 152 10.99 -15.84 -11.72
N SER A 153 10.96 -14.69 -11.02
CA SER A 153 10.15 -14.51 -9.82
C SER A 153 9.97 -13.04 -9.47
N GLY A 154 8.84 -12.68 -8.85
CA GLY A 154 8.61 -11.33 -8.38
C GLY A 154 7.22 -11.13 -7.78
N ILE A 155 7.06 -10.07 -7.01
CA ILE A 155 5.77 -9.73 -6.41
C ILE A 155 5.51 -8.25 -6.60
N ILE A 156 4.33 -7.90 -7.14
CA ILE A 156 3.82 -6.53 -7.20
C ILE A 156 2.59 -6.43 -6.31
N LEU A 157 2.59 -5.47 -5.39
CA LEU A 157 1.45 -5.16 -4.54
C LEU A 157 1.03 -3.71 -4.73
N ASN A 158 -0.22 -3.51 -5.11
CA ASN A 158 -0.79 -2.20 -5.37
C ASN A 158 -1.64 -1.73 -4.19
N ASN A 159 -1.40 -0.53 -3.68
CA ASN A 159 -2.26 0.13 -2.70
C ASN A 159 -3.45 0.76 -3.42
N SER A 160 -4.55 0.00 -3.53
CA SER A 160 -5.80 0.45 -4.12
C SER A 160 -6.66 1.23 -3.12
N SER A 161 -7.95 1.02 -3.11
CA SER A 161 -8.92 1.61 -2.20
C SER A 161 -10.25 0.86 -2.33
N ASN A 162 -11.10 0.91 -1.30
CA ASN A 162 -12.50 0.53 -1.44
C ASN A 162 -13.22 1.33 -2.55
N HIS A 163 -12.69 2.51 -2.92
CA HIS A 163 -13.18 3.32 -4.05
C HIS A 163 -12.79 2.75 -5.44
N GLU A 164 -12.07 1.64 -5.50
CA GLU A 164 -11.98 0.80 -6.69
C GLU A 164 -13.35 0.23 -7.09
N MET A 165 -14.19 -0.08 -6.09
CA MET A 165 -15.49 -0.74 -6.23
C MET A 165 -16.65 0.17 -5.88
N ILE A 166 -16.55 0.94 -4.77
CA ILE A 166 -17.62 1.82 -4.30
C ILE A 166 -17.34 3.26 -4.74
N PRO A 167 -18.23 3.87 -5.56
CA PRO A 167 -18.08 5.26 -5.96
C PRO A 167 -18.28 6.20 -4.77
N LYS A 168 -17.63 7.37 -4.82
CA LYS A 168 -17.81 8.44 -3.84
C LYS A 168 -17.93 9.78 -4.55
N PRO A 169 -18.99 10.58 -4.24
CA PRO A 169 -19.15 11.93 -4.78
C PRO A 169 -17.89 12.77 -4.54
N GLU A 170 -17.55 13.64 -5.49
CA GLU A 170 -16.38 14.54 -5.48
C GLU A 170 -15.02 13.86 -5.57
N PHE A 171 -14.95 12.52 -5.68
CA PHE A 171 -13.73 11.73 -5.78
C PHE A 171 -13.52 11.17 -7.20
N LEU A 172 -13.98 11.88 -8.24
CA LEU A 172 -14.04 11.38 -9.62
C LEU A 172 -12.70 10.79 -10.06
N ALA A 173 -11.64 11.60 -10.12
CA ALA A 173 -10.33 11.17 -10.61
C ALA A 173 -9.71 10.05 -9.73
N TYR A 174 -9.90 10.15 -8.40
CA TYR A 174 -9.42 9.14 -7.47
C TYR A 174 -10.08 7.77 -7.71
N SER A 175 -11.41 7.72 -7.77
CA SER A 175 -12.15 6.47 -8.01
C SER A 175 -11.81 5.87 -9.38
N VAL A 176 -11.72 6.70 -10.43
CA VAL A 176 -11.28 6.27 -11.76
C VAL A 176 -9.87 5.67 -11.70
N SER A 177 -8.92 6.35 -11.02
CA SER A 177 -7.55 5.86 -10.90
C SER A 177 -7.46 4.54 -10.15
N LYS A 178 -8.26 4.34 -9.09
CA LYS A 178 -8.27 3.10 -8.30
C LYS A 178 -8.97 1.96 -9.03
N GLY A 179 -10.06 2.23 -9.77
CA GLY A 179 -10.66 1.26 -10.70
C GLY A 179 -9.70 0.81 -11.79
N GLY A 180 -8.95 1.77 -12.39
CA GLY A 180 -7.88 1.48 -13.33
C GLY A 180 -6.75 0.63 -12.71
N LEU A 181 -6.35 0.92 -11.47
CA LEU A 181 -5.31 0.19 -10.75
C LEU A 181 -5.73 -1.26 -10.46
N GLY A 182 -6.99 -1.49 -10.09
CA GLY A 182 -7.54 -2.84 -9.93
C GLY A 182 -7.49 -3.62 -11.24
N ASN A 183 -7.81 -3.00 -12.39
CA ASN A 183 -7.69 -3.67 -13.67
C ASN A 183 -6.24 -3.89 -14.11
N LEU A 184 -5.34 -2.94 -13.84
CA LEU A 184 -3.89 -3.11 -14.02
C LEU A 184 -3.38 -4.32 -13.24
N THR A 185 -3.81 -4.48 -11.98
CA THR A 185 -3.49 -5.63 -11.13
C THR A 185 -3.87 -6.96 -11.79
N ARG A 186 -5.11 -7.07 -12.26
CA ARG A 186 -5.62 -8.30 -12.90
C ARG A 186 -4.91 -8.61 -14.22
N THR A 187 -4.67 -7.57 -15.04
CA THR A 187 -4.01 -7.73 -16.35
C THR A 187 -2.58 -8.23 -16.16
N LEU A 188 -1.78 -7.58 -15.31
CA LEU A 188 -0.39 -8.00 -15.07
C LEU A 188 -0.32 -9.37 -14.39
N ALA A 189 -1.25 -9.67 -13.48
CA ALA A 189 -1.32 -10.99 -12.86
C ALA A 189 -1.53 -12.10 -13.90
N LEU A 190 -2.49 -11.91 -14.82
CA LEU A 190 -2.80 -12.88 -15.85
C LEU A 190 -1.65 -13.04 -16.87
N GLU A 191 -0.99 -11.93 -17.23
CA GLU A 191 0.07 -11.91 -18.24
C GLU A 191 1.38 -12.57 -17.76
N TYR A 192 1.67 -12.50 -16.43
CA TYR A 192 2.97 -12.94 -15.91
C TYR A 192 2.91 -14.09 -14.89
N CYS A 193 1.74 -14.68 -14.62
CA CYS A 193 1.60 -15.75 -13.62
C CYS A 193 2.42 -17.00 -13.93
N ASP A 194 2.59 -17.34 -15.20
CA ASP A 194 3.40 -18.48 -15.66
C ASP A 194 4.93 -18.25 -15.54
N ARG A 195 5.34 -17.02 -15.21
CA ARG A 195 6.73 -16.62 -15.01
C ARG A 195 7.12 -16.49 -13.54
N GLY A 196 6.34 -17.06 -12.63
CA GLY A 196 6.60 -16.97 -11.19
C GLY A 196 6.36 -15.59 -10.59
N ILE A 197 5.57 -14.73 -11.26
CA ILE A 197 5.28 -13.36 -10.81
C ILE A 197 3.85 -13.28 -10.30
N ARG A 198 3.66 -12.77 -9.08
CA ARG A 198 2.34 -12.52 -8.50
C ARG A 198 2.04 -11.03 -8.43
N VAL A 199 0.83 -10.65 -8.79
CA VAL A 199 0.38 -9.25 -8.73
C VAL A 199 -0.96 -9.20 -8.00
N ASN A 200 -1.02 -8.48 -6.88
CA ASN A 200 -2.24 -8.32 -6.09
C ASN A 200 -2.42 -6.87 -5.65
N ALA A 201 -3.59 -6.54 -5.14
CA ALA A 201 -3.90 -5.25 -4.55
C ALA A 201 -4.44 -5.39 -3.13
N VAL A 202 -4.13 -4.41 -2.30
CA VAL A 202 -4.80 -4.16 -1.02
C VAL A 202 -5.69 -2.94 -1.22
N ALA A 203 -6.94 -3.02 -0.81
CA ALA A 203 -7.93 -1.95 -0.92
C ALA A 203 -8.37 -1.49 0.48
N PRO A 204 -7.65 -0.52 1.08
CA PRO A 204 -8.01 0.00 2.39
C PRO A 204 -9.34 0.76 2.37
N GLY A 205 -10.06 0.69 3.49
CA GLY A 205 -11.12 1.61 3.84
C GLY A 205 -10.59 2.87 4.53
N ALA A 206 -11.40 3.42 5.46
CA ALA A 206 -11.00 4.57 6.27
C ALA A 206 -9.81 4.21 7.16
N THR A 207 -8.64 4.79 6.86
CA THR A 207 -7.38 4.56 7.58
C THR A 207 -6.85 5.88 8.12
N ILE A 208 -6.31 5.86 9.33
CA ILE A 208 -5.76 7.06 10.01
C ILE A 208 -4.42 7.43 9.38
N THR A 209 -4.46 8.26 8.33
CA THR A 209 -3.28 8.68 7.55
C THR A 209 -3.33 10.16 7.21
N PRO A 210 -2.21 10.80 6.82
CA PRO A 210 -2.19 12.21 6.42
C PRO A 210 -3.15 12.57 5.27
N ILE A 211 -3.40 11.66 4.31
CA ILE A 211 -4.36 11.90 3.22
C ILE A 211 -5.78 12.11 3.74
N ASN A 212 -6.07 11.65 4.94
CA ASN A 212 -7.35 11.73 5.64
C ASN A 212 -7.39 12.84 6.71
N ALA A 213 -6.51 13.85 6.61
CA ALA A 213 -6.42 14.98 7.56
C ALA A 213 -7.76 15.72 7.76
N SER A 214 -8.63 15.73 6.74
CA SER A 214 -9.93 16.40 6.81
C SER A 214 -10.90 15.84 7.86
N TRP A 215 -10.67 14.63 8.37
CA TRP A 215 -11.56 13.99 9.34
C TRP A 215 -10.86 13.29 10.49
N LYS A 216 -9.60 12.86 10.32
CA LYS A 216 -8.92 11.99 11.30
C LYS A 216 -8.68 12.65 12.66
N ASP A 217 -8.46 13.98 12.66
CA ASP A 217 -8.10 14.76 13.82
C ASP A 217 -9.32 15.49 14.46
N ASP A 218 -10.50 15.46 13.80
CA ASP A 218 -11.75 15.98 14.34
C ASP A 218 -12.59 14.84 14.94
N PRO A 219 -12.79 14.78 16.27
CA PRO A 219 -13.51 13.68 16.91
C PRO A 219 -14.95 13.51 16.45
N VAL A 220 -15.64 14.62 16.07
CA VAL A 220 -17.03 14.61 15.63
C VAL A 220 -17.11 14.02 14.23
N ILE A 221 -16.30 14.54 13.31
CA ILE A 221 -16.28 14.06 11.91
C ILE A 221 -15.77 12.62 11.88
N ARG A 222 -14.73 12.29 12.67
CA ARG A 222 -14.21 10.94 12.79
C ARG A 222 -15.30 9.96 13.25
N LYS A 223 -16.07 10.30 14.26
CA LYS A 223 -17.18 9.47 14.73
C LYS A 223 -18.25 9.25 13.65
N GLN A 224 -18.54 10.28 12.84
CA GLN A 224 -19.44 10.15 11.69
C GLN A 224 -18.87 9.17 10.66
N VAL A 225 -17.59 9.29 10.28
CA VAL A 225 -16.94 8.35 9.35
C VAL A 225 -17.00 6.93 9.92
N GLU A 226 -16.64 6.76 11.18
CA GLU A 226 -16.58 5.44 11.84
C GLU A 226 -17.96 4.80 12.01
N SER A 227 -19.04 5.59 12.08
CA SER A 227 -20.41 5.06 12.18
C SER A 227 -20.87 4.31 10.92
N HIS A 228 -20.24 4.57 9.77
CA HIS A 228 -20.50 3.84 8.52
C HIS A 228 -19.71 2.54 8.38
N ILE A 229 -18.75 2.30 9.27
CA ILE A 229 -17.87 1.12 9.23
C ILE A 229 -18.47 0.03 10.12
N PRO A 230 -18.79 -1.15 9.61
CA PRO A 230 -19.35 -2.24 10.41
C PRO A 230 -18.52 -2.65 11.64
N LEU A 231 -17.17 -2.57 11.55
CA LEU A 231 -16.28 -2.78 12.69
C LEU A 231 -16.30 -1.61 13.71
N GLY A 232 -16.96 -0.49 13.42
CA GLY A 232 -17.16 0.64 14.33
C GLY A 232 -15.92 1.52 14.56
N ARG A 233 -14.86 1.34 13.78
CA ARG A 233 -13.62 2.13 13.88
C ARG A 233 -12.87 2.20 12.56
N SER A 234 -12.03 3.20 12.44
CA SER A 234 -11.02 3.31 11.36
C SER A 234 -9.86 2.35 11.61
N ALA A 235 -9.17 1.96 10.52
CA ALA A 235 -7.95 1.15 10.61
C ALA A 235 -6.72 2.01 10.95
N SER A 236 -5.72 1.40 11.57
CA SER A 236 -4.38 1.95 11.63
C SER A 236 -3.58 1.61 10.36
N PRO A 237 -2.53 2.37 10.01
CA PRO A 237 -1.63 2.02 8.92
C PRO A 237 -0.97 0.65 9.09
N GLU A 238 -0.68 0.24 10.33
CA GLU A 238 -0.05 -1.03 10.67
C GLU A 238 -0.96 -2.22 10.36
N GLU A 239 -2.27 -2.10 10.55
CA GLU A 239 -3.23 -3.13 10.18
C GLU A 239 -3.23 -3.38 8.67
N ILE A 240 -3.12 -2.31 7.88
CA ILE A 240 -3.00 -2.40 6.42
C ILE A 240 -1.64 -3.01 6.02
N ALA A 241 -0.55 -2.59 6.67
CA ALA A 241 0.79 -3.09 6.40
C ALA A 241 0.91 -4.62 6.64
N GLY A 242 0.18 -5.15 7.65
CA GLY A 242 0.09 -6.59 7.90
C GLY A 242 -0.45 -7.38 6.70
N VAL A 243 -1.42 -6.83 5.99
CA VAL A 243 -2.00 -7.48 4.80
C VAL A 243 -1.04 -7.43 3.61
N PHE A 244 -0.28 -6.33 3.44
CA PHE A 244 0.79 -6.28 2.45
C PHE A 244 1.86 -7.35 2.71
N ALA A 245 2.30 -7.51 3.96
CA ALA A 245 3.26 -8.54 4.33
C ALA A 245 2.69 -9.96 4.07
N PHE A 246 1.43 -10.24 4.42
CA PHE A 246 0.78 -11.50 4.10
C PHE A 246 0.79 -11.79 2.60
N LEU A 247 0.35 -10.84 1.77
CA LEU A 247 0.33 -11.04 0.31
C LEU A 247 1.72 -11.20 -0.31
N ALA A 248 2.77 -10.70 0.35
CA ALA A 248 4.15 -10.88 -0.06
C ALA A 248 4.75 -12.22 0.38
N SER A 249 4.15 -12.88 1.37
CA SER A 249 4.68 -14.10 1.97
C SER A 249 4.40 -15.37 1.13
N ASP A 250 5.05 -16.48 1.53
CA ASP A 250 4.80 -17.82 0.97
C ASP A 250 3.39 -18.31 1.28
N ASP A 251 2.76 -17.83 2.37
CA ASP A 251 1.38 -18.20 2.73
C ASP A 251 0.36 -17.69 1.70
N ALA A 252 0.73 -16.69 0.87
CA ALA A 252 -0.05 -16.19 -0.25
C ALA A 252 0.43 -16.71 -1.63
N ALA A 253 1.22 -17.78 -1.69
CA ALA A 253 1.82 -18.27 -2.92
C ALA A 253 0.81 -18.62 -4.03
N TYR A 254 -0.42 -18.97 -3.67
CA TYR A 254 -1.49 -19.29 -4.63
C TYR A 254 -2.48 -18.13 -4.87
N ILE A 255 -2.13 -16.90 -4.39
CA ILE A 255 -2.95 -15.71 -4.56
C ILE A 255 -2.30 -14.79 -5.60
N THR A 256 -2.98 -14.59 -6.75
CA THR A 256 -2.61 -13.60 -7.77
C THR A 256 -3.86 -13.01 -8.43
N GLY A 257 -3.79 -11.78 -8.91
CA GLY A 257 -4.90 -11.06 -9.55
C GLY A 257 -6.02 -10.61 -8.60
N GLN A 258 -5.82 -10.69 -7.29
CA GLN A 258 -6.84 -10.38 -6.30
C GLN A 258 -6.69 -8.98 -5.74
N THR A 259 -7.83 -8.35 -5.42
CA THR A 259 -7.89 -7.17 -4.57
C THR A 259 -8.48 -7.57 -3.22
N LEU A 260 -7.71 -7.47 -2.14
CA LEU A 260 -8.18 -7.69 -0.78
C LEU A 260 -8.72 -6.37 -0.21
N TYR A 261 -10.03 -6.33 0.05
CA TYR A 261 -10.66 -5.20 0.73
C TYR A 261 -10.41 -5.29 2.23
N VAL A 262 -9.70 -4.28 2.75
CA VAL A 262 -9.31 -4.17 4.18
C VAL A 262 -9.96 -2.91 4.73
N ASP A 263 -11.26 -2.97 4.89
CA ASP A 263 -12.11 -1.80 5.07
C ASP A 263 -13.08 -1.87 6.25
N GLY A 264 -12.92 -2.87 7.10
CA GLY A 264 -13.80 -3.06 8.26
C GLY A 264 -15.24 -3.41 7.90
N GLY A 265 -15.47 -3.90 6.67
CA GLY A 265 -16.79 -4.26 6.14
C GLY A 265 -17.51 -3.11 5.43
N LEU A 266 -16.82 -1.99 5.15
CA LEU A 266 -17.44 -0.81 4.52
C LEU A 266 -17.99 -1.10 3.12
N THR A 267 -17.41 -2.04 2.37
CA THR A 267 -17.88 -2.47 1.05
C THR A 267 -19.08 -3.43 1.09
N LEU A 268 -19.47 -3.90 2.27
CA LEU A 268 -20.67 -4.71 2.44
C LEU A 268 -21.92 -3.80 2.47
N HIS A 269 -23.07 -4.36 2.23
CA HIS A 269 -24.33 -3.63 2.39
C HIS A 269 -24.61 -3.41 3.88
N THR A 270 -24.15 -2.28 4.41
CA THR A 270 -24.19 -1.94 5.84
C THR A 270 -25.60 -1.89 6.40
N ASP A 271 -26.61 -1.57 5.57
CA ASP A 271 -28.03 -1.56 5.97
C ASP A 271 -28.52 -2.94 6.40
N PHE A 272 -28.00 -4.02 5.85
CA PHE A 272 -28.36 -5.38 6.24
C PHE A 272 -27.77 -5.83 7.59
N LYS A 273 -26.86 -5.05 8.20
CA LYS A 273 -26.31 -5.34 9.53
C LYS A 273 -27.41 -5.43 10.59
N ASN A 274 -28.48 -4.66 10.45
CA ASN A 274 -29.63 -4.66 11.37
C ASN A 274 -30.75 -5.60 10.92
N ASN A 275 -30.48 -6.51 9.99
CA ASN A 275 -31.44 -7.49 9.47
C ASN A 275 -32.73 -6.85 8.93
N TRP A 276 -32.60 -5.74 8.19
CA TRP A 276 -33.70 -5.19 7.42
C TRP A 276 -34.09 -6.24 6.37
N SER A 277 -35.22 -6.88 6.57
CA SER A 277 -35.73 -7.82 5.59
C SER A 277 -36.20 -7.10 4.35
N SER A 278 -35.80 -7.57 3.22
CA SER A 278 -36.44 -7.25 1.95
C SER A 278 -37.87 -7.79 1.93
#